data_2af1de596c9af017108b528b101b63bb
#
_entry.id   2af1de596c9af017108b528b101b63bb
#
_cell.length_a   1.000
_cell.length_b   1.000
_cell.length_c   1.000
_cell.angle_alpha   90.00
_cell.angle_beta   90.00
_cell.angle_gamma   90.00
#
_symmetry.space_group_name_H-M   'P 1'
#
loop_
_entity.id
_entity.type
_entity.pdbx_description
1 polymer ?
#
loop_
_entity_poly.entity_id
_entity_poly.type
_entity_poly.pdbx_seq_one_letter_code
_entity_poly.pdbx_strand_id
1 'polypeptide(L)'
;MCLFIICKAKYLTTIPVLILIKYITMKALTKVEISSFLTDNLQNWTFENNSITRNFKFKSFIEAFSFMTAIALAAEKLNHHPDWSNSYNKVDIALTNHEAKGVTQLDFDLAIIIDRIFNNYTEFGQ
;
A
#
# COMPACT_ATOMS: atom_id res chain seq x y z
N MET A 1 38.26 -22.59 4.08
CA MET A 1 36.84 -22.45 4.45
C MET A 1 36.48 -21.12 5.13
N CYS A 2 37.31 -20.57 6.01
CA CYS A 2 37.08 -19.27 6.65
C CYS A 2 37.12 -18.06 5.70
N LEU A 3 37.82 -18.09 4.58
CA LEU A 3 37.92 -17.00 3.61
C LEU A 3 36.59 -16.73 2.85
N PHE A 4 35.77 -17.76 2.62
CA PHE A 4 34.46 -17.63 1.93
C PHE A 4 33.39 -16.96 2.79
N ILE A 5 33.44 -17.18 4.12
CA ILE A 5 32.48 -16.58 5.08
C ILE A 5 32.82 -15.09 5.28
N ILE A 6 34.10 -14.73 5.30
CA ILE A 6 34.57 -13.34 5.45
C ILE A 6 34.27 -12.50 4.19
N CYS A 7 34.36 -13.10 2.98
CA CYS A 7 33.95 -12.42 1.74
C CYS A 7 32.45 -12.12 1.69
N LYS A 8 31.57 -13.02 2.14
CA LYS A 8 30.12 -12.77 2.21
C LYS A 8 29.77 -11.66 3.20
N ALA A 9 30.46 -11.59 4.33
CA ALA A 9 30.26 -10.53 5.32
C ALA A 9 30.70 -9.14 4.82
N LYS A 10 31.77 -9.05 4.01
CA LYS A 10 32.25 -7.78 3.43
C LYS A 10 31.28 -7.19 2.40
N TYR A 11 30.57 -8.01 1.64
CA TYR A 11 29.57 -7.52 0.68
C TYR A 11 28.29 -7.02 1.34
N LEU A 12 27.91 -7.54 2.51
CA LEU A 12 26.74 -7.08 3.28
C LEU A 12 26.96 -5.71 3.93
N THR A 13 28.18 -5.32 4.23
CA THR A 13 28.51 -4.04 4.88
C THR A 13 28.66 -2.88 3.90
N THR A 14 28.63 -3.12 2.59
CA THR A 14 28.82 -2.08 1.54
C THR A 14 27.53 -1.63 0.88
N ILE A 15 26.38 -2.25 1.17
CA ILE A 15 25.08 -1.77 0.66
C ILE A 15 24.60 -0.63 1.57
N PRO A 16 24.44 0.61 1.05
CA PRO A 16 23.87 1.70 1.82
C PRO A 16 22.51 1.29 2.39
N VAL A 17 22.27 1.58 3.67
CA VAL A 17 21.01 1.25 4.36
C VAL A 17 19.78 1.72 3.58
N LEU A 18 19.86 2.89 2.92
CA LEU A 18 18.81 3.43 2.05
C LEU A 18 18.49 2.51 0.85
N ILE A 19 19.50 1.88 0.24
CA ILE A 19 19.29 0.94 -0.86
C ILE A 19 18.64 -0.35 -0.34
N LEU A 20 19.05 -0.83 0.81
CA LEU A 20 18.47 -2.01 1.45
C LEU A 20 17.00 -1.77 1.82
N ILE A 21 16.67 -0.62 2.40
CA ILE A 21 15.29 -0.23 2.72
C ILE A 21 14.47 -0.16 1.44
N LYS A 22 14.96 0.51 0.39
CA LYS A 22 14.28 0.58 -0.91
C LYS A 22 14.05 -0.81 -1.50
N TYR A 23 15.04 -1.70 -1.43
CA TYR A 23 14.90 -3.07 -1.93
C TYR A 23 13.83 -3.86 -1.18
N ILE A 24 13.77 -3.73 0.16
CA ILE A 24 12.77 -4.41 0.99
C ILE A 24 11.36 -3.90 0.69
N THR A 25 11.19 -2.59 0.55
CA THR A 25 9.88 -1.96 0.28
C THR A 25 9.36 -2.21 -1.13
N MET A 26 10.26 -2.48 -2.08
CA MET A 26 9.93 -2.74 -3.50
C MET A 26 9.79 -4.22 -3.84
N LYS A 27 10.02 -5.13 -2.90
CA LYS A 27 9.86 -6.57 -3.13
C LYS A 27 8.37 -6.94 -3.11
N ALA A 28 7.93 -7.66 -4.16
CA ALA A 28 6.59 -8.27 -4.16
C ALA A 28 6.46 -9.31 -3.03
N LEU A 29 5.36 -9.21 -2.31
CA LEU A 29 5.02 -10.10 -1.19
C LEU A 29 4.37 -11.40 -1.70
N THR A 30 4.54 -12.46 -0.94
CA THR A 30 3.89 -13.74 -1.19
C THR A 30 2.40 -13.67 -0.81
N LYS A 31 1.59 -14.56 -1.37
CA LYS A 31 0.16 -14.64 -1.03
C LYS A 31 -0.07 -14.89 0.47
N VAL A 32 0.81 -15.62 1.12
CA VAL A 32 0.72 -15.90 2.57
C VAL A 32 0.97 -14.62 3.37
N GLU A 33 2.00 -13.87 3.05
CA GLU A 33 2.31 -12.57 3.68
C GLU A 33 1.16 -11.58 3.50
N ILE A 34 0.61 -11.49 2.27
CA ILE A 34 -0.54 -10.62 1.97
C ILE A 34 -1.76 -11.04 2.80
N SER A 35 -2.11 -12.32 2.83
CA SER A 35 -3.26 -12.82 3.56
C SER A 35 -3.15 -12.55 5.06
N SER A 36 -1.98 -12.80 5.65
CA SER A 36 -1.73 -12.51 7.07
C SER A 36 -1.90 -11.03 7.37
N PHE A 37 -1.29 -10.16 6.56
CA PHE A 37 -1.36 -8.72 6.77
C PHE A 37 -2.80 -8.17 6.67
N LEU A 38 -3.57 -8.63 5.68
CA LEU A 38 -4.97 -8.24 5.52
C LEU A 38 -5.81 -8.67 6.72
N THR A 39 -5.62 -9.88 7.22
CA THR A 39 -6.34 -10.40 8.39
C THR A 39 -6.05 -9.59 9.64
N ASP A 40 -4.80 -9.21 9.84
CA ASP A 40 -4.36 -8.55 11.07
C ASP A 40 -4.63 -7.03 11.08
N ASN A 41 -4.58 -6.37 9.90
CA ASN A 41 -4.54 -4.91 9.83
C ASN A 41 -5.56 -4.27 8.89
N LEU A 42 -6.01 -4.97 7.85
CA LEU A 42 -6.79 -4.41 6.74
C LEU A 42 -7.97 -5.33 6.37
N GLN A 43 -8.80 -5.68 7.35
CA GLN A 43 -9.89 -6.65 7.20
C GLN A 43 -10.95 -6.28 6.16
N ASN A 44 -11.05 -4.99 5.78
CA ASN A 44 -11.98 -4.52 4.76
C ASN A 44 -11.38 -4.51 3.34
N TRP A 45 -10.13 -4.95 3.20
CA TRP A 45 -9.46 -5.08 1.92
C TRP A 45 -9.45 -6.53 1.47
N THR A 46 -9.50 -6.76 0.17
CA THR A 46 -9.42 -8.10 -0.46
C THR A 46 -8.24 -8.18 -1.39
N PHE A 47 -7.64 -9.36 -1.52
CA PHE A 47 -6.58 -9.62 -2.49
C PHE A 47 -7.17 -10.31 -3.71
N GLU A 48 -7.14 -9.63 -4.84
CA GLU A 48 -7.60 -10.16 -6.13
C GLU A 48 -6.81 -9.54 -7.29
N ASN A 49 -6.67 -10.27 -8.38
CA ASN A 49 -5.98 -9.79 -9.58
C ASN A 49 -4.62 -9.15 -9.30
N ASN A 50 -3.86 -9.74 -8.38
CA ASN A 50 -2.52 -9.28 -8.00
C ASN A 50 -2.48 -7.87 -7.36
N SER A 51 -3.59 -7.43 -6.79
CA SER A 51 -3.78 -6.15 -6.12
C SER A 51 -4.53 -6.34 -4.80
N ILE A 52 -4.38 -5.42 -3.86
CA ILE A 52 -5.32 -5.30 -2.75
C ILE A 52 -6.36 -4.24 -3.09
N THR A 53 -7.64 -4.58 -2.90
CA THR A 53 -8.76 -3.75 -3.36
C THR A 53 -9.74 -3.45 -2.23
N ARG A 54 -10.35 -2.26 -2.30
CA ARG A 54 -11.45 -1.86 -1.42
C ARG A 54 -12.39 -0.89 -2.11
N ASN A 55 -13.70 -1.04 -1.85
CA ASN A 55 -14.75 -0.12 -2.32
C ASN A 55 -15.17 0.80 -1.17
N PHE A 56 -15.34 2.09 -1.48
CA PHE A 56 -15.77 3.11 -0.54
C PHE A 56 -17.05 3.76 -1.01
N LYS A 57 -17.98 4.02 -0.07
CA LYS A 57 -19.25 4.70 -0.36
C LYS A 57 -19.44 5.86 0.58
N PHE A 58 -19.82 6.99 0.03
CA PHE A 58 -20.02 8.28 0.71
C PHE A 58 -21.48 8.74 0.61
N LYS A 59 -21.84 9.81 1.32
CA LYS A 59 -23.16 10.43 1.23
C LYS A 59 -23.32 11.24 -0.06
N SER A 60 -22.22 11.81 -0.57
CA SER A 60 -22.25 12.71 -1.72
C SER A 60 -21.00 12.56 -2.61
N PHE A 61 -21.08 13.15 -3.81
CA PHE A 61 -19.93 13.26 -4.70
C PHE A 61 -18.81 14.14 -4.09
N ILE A 62 -19.18 15.21 -3.38
CA ILE A 62 -18.21 16.10 -2.73
C ILE A 62 -17.37 15.35 -1.71
N GLU A 63 -18.00 14.49 -0.89
CA GLU A 63 -17.28 13.66 0.08
C GLU A 63 -16.34 12.68 -0.63
N ALA A 64 -16.81 11.98 -1.66
CA ALA A 64 -16.01 11.06 -2.45
C ALA A 64 -14.80 11.75 -3.08
N PHE A 65 -15.00 12.91 -3.69
CA PHE A 65 -13.93 13.65 -4.36
C PHE A 65 -12.94 14.26 -3.36
N SER A 66 -13.42 14.75 -2.22
CA SER A 66 -12.56 15.24 -1.13
C SER A 66 -11.69 14.13 -0.56
N PHE A 67 -12.26 12.93 -0.38
CA PHE A 67 -11.53 11.74 0.02
C PHE A 67 -10.43 11.38 -0.99
N MET A 68 -10.74 11.34 -2.28
CA MET A 68 -9.75 11.10 -3.34
C MET A 68 -8.63 12.15 -3.32
N THR A 69 -8.97 13.41 -3.12
CA THR A 69 -7.98 14.50 -3.05
C THR A 69 -7.02 14.29 -1.88
N ALA A 70 -7.52 13.91 -0.70
CA ALA A 70 -6.69 13.63 0.47
C ALA A 70 -5.75 12.43 0.22
N ILE A 71 -6.26 11.38 -0.44
CA ILE A 71 -5.43 10.22 -0.83
C ILE A 71 -4.37 10.63 -1.86
N ALA A 72 -4.71 11.45 -2.84
CA ALA A 72 -3.75 11.92 -3.85
C ALA A 72 -2.53 12.59 -3.20
N LEU A 73 -2.74 13.43 -2.19
CA LEU A 73 -1.65 14.07 -1.45
C LEU A 73 -0.79 13.07 -0.67
N ALA A 74 -1.40 12.05 -0.09
CA ALA A 74 -0.68 10.99 0.63
C ALA A 74 0.10 10.10 -0.35
N ALA A 75 -0.50 9.72 -1.47
CA ALA A 75 0.12 8.91 -2.52
C ALA A 75 1.35 9.62 -3.11
N GLU A 76 1.25 10.93 -3.38
CA GLU A 76 2.36 11.74 -3.87
C GLU A 76 3.52 11.77 -2.87
N LYS A 77 3.24 11.93 -1.58
CA LYS A 77 4.24 11.92 -0.52
C LYS A 77 4.97 10.56 -0.41
N LEU A 78 4.27 9.46 -0.65
CA LEU A 78 4.85 8.11 -0.66
C LEU A 78 5.53 7.77 -1.99
N ASN A 79 5.33 8.60 -3.04
CA ASN A 79 5.68 8.27 -4.41
C ASN A 79 5.13 6.89 -4.83
N HIS A 80 3.87 6.61 -4.41
CA HIS A 80 3.16 5.37 -4.72
C HIS A 80 1.69 5.69 -4.96
N HIS A 81 1.19 5.41 -6.17
CA HIS A 81 -0.10 5.89 -6.64
C HIS A 81 -1.09 4.73 -6.77
N PRO A 82 -2.36 4.92 -6.36
CA PRO A 82 -3.40 3.91 -6.51
C PRO A 82 -3.91 3.85 -7.95
N ASP A 83 -4.37 2.67 -8.35
CA ASP A 83 -5.31 2.52 -9.47
C ASP A 83 -6.72 2.71 -8.90
N TRP A 84 -7.49 3.65 -9.40
CA TRP A 84 -8.80 3.95 -8.86
C TRP A 84 -9.83 4.42 -9.89
N SER A 85 -11.09 4.29 -9.51
CA SER A 85 -12.20 4.86 -10.25
C SER A 85 -13.21 5.53 -9.31
N ASN A 86 -13.93 6.52 -9.83
CA ASN A 86 -15.00 7.19 -9.12
C ASN A 86 -16.28 7.22 -9.96
N SER A 87 -17.38 6.82 -9.36
CA SER A 87 -18.72 6.94 -9.91
C SER A 87 -19.64 7.56 -8.86
N TYR A 88 -19.94 8.85 -9.02
CA TYR A 88 -20.73 9.66 -8.10
C TYR A 88 -20.18 9.59 -6.65
N ASN A 89 -20.84 8.89 -5.76
CA ASN A 89 -20.46 8.78 -4.35
C ASN A 89 -19.71 7.46 -4.02
N LYS A 90 -19.23 6.75 -5.03
CA LYS A 90 -18.46 5.51 -4.89
C LYS A 90 -17.06 5.70 -5.41
N VAL A 91 -16.10 5.16 -4.68
CA VAL A 91 -14.68 5.12 -5.07
C VAL A 91 -14.18 3.70 -4.93
N ASP A 92 -13.65 3.16 -6.02
CA ASP A 92 -13.02 1.83 -6.04
C ASP A 92 -11.51 2.03 -6.10
N ILE A 93 -10.77 1.40 -5.21
CA ILE A 93 -9.32 1.53 -5.12
C ILE A 93 -8.68 0.15 -5.24
N ALA A 94 -7.65 0.07 -6.08
CA ALA A 94 -6.74 -1.07 -6.19
C ALA A 94 -5.31 -0.61 -5.99
N LEU A 95 -4.56 -1.31 -5.15
CA LEU A 95 -3.16 -1.02 -4.86
C LEU A 95 -2.29 -2.20 -5.28
N THR A 96 -1.30 -1.90 -6.09
CA THR A 96 -0.29 -2.84 -6.58
C THR A 96 0.95 -2.07 -7.03
N ASN A 97 2.09 -2.70 -7.00
CA ASN A 97 3.31 -2.13 -7.55
C ASN A 97 3.58 -2.71 -8.94
N HIS A 98 3.46 -1.87 -9.96
CA HIS A 98 3.63 -2.29 -11.36
C HIS A 98 5.08 -2.71 -11.68
N GLU A 99 6.08 -2.09 -11.04
CA GLU A 99 7.49 -2.46 -11.22
C GLU A 99 7.80 -3.81 -10.56
N ALA A 100 7.30 -4.04 -9.35
CA ALA A 100 7.44 -5.29 -8.61
C ALA A 100 6.52 -6.41 -9.16
N LYS A 101 5.54 -6.05 -10.00
CA LYS A 101 4.52 -6.96 -10.54
C LYS A 101 3.71 -7.67 -9.44
N GLY A 102 3.34 -6.93 -8.40
CA GLY A 102 2.59 -7.47 -7.28
C GLY A 102 2.47 -6.50 -6.12
N VAL A 103 1.82 -6.95 -5.06
CA VAL A 103 1.65 -6.17 -3.84
C VAL A 103 2.96 -6.08 -3.07
N THR A 104 3.29 -4.89 -2.60
CA THR A 104 4.50 -4.58 -1.83
C THR A 104 4.12 -3.95 -0.49
N GLN A 105 5.11 -3.65 0.34
CA GLN A 105 4.89 -2.92 1.59
C GLN A 105 4.30 -1.52 1.36
N LEU A 106 4.63 -0.85 0.26
CA LEU A 106 4.09 0.48 -0.07
C LEU A 106 2.57 0.46 -0.27
N ASP A 107 2.02 -0.63 -0.81
CA ASP A 107 0.58 -0.81 -0.98
C ASP A 107 -0.12 -0.88 0.37
N PHE A 108 0.46 -1.60 1.32
CA PHE A 108 -0.07 -1.68 2.68
C PHE A 108 0.04 -0.35 3.44
N ASP A 109 1.16 0.34 3.31
CA ASP A 109 1.37 1.64 3.95
C ASP A 109 0.32 2.65 3.44
N LEU A 110 0.07 2.67 2.13
CA LEU A 110 -0.96 3.51 1.54
C LEU A 110 -2.39 3.07 1.96
N ALA A 111 -2.68 1.77 2.00
CA ALA A 111 -3.98 1.25 2.43
C ALA A 111 -4.32 1.66 3.87
N ILE A 112 -3.36 1.60 4.79
CA ILE A 112 -3.52 2.05 6.18
C ILE A 112 -3.86 3.55 6.23
N ILE A 113 -3.19 4.36 5.42
CA ILE A 113 -3.46 5.80 5.35
C ILE A 113 -4.86 6.05 4.78
N ILE A 114 -5.25 5.34 3.73
CA ILE A 114 -6.58 5.42 3.12
C ILE A 114 -7.67 5.09 4.15
N ASP A 115 -7.52 4.01 4.91
CA ASP A 115 -8.48 3.61 5.94
C ASP A 115 -8.60 4.67 7.05
N ARG A 116 -7.47 5.24 7.46
CA ARG A 116 -7.45 6.32 8.46
C ARG A 116 -8.18 7.57 7.94
N ILE A 117 -7.95 7.95 6.69
CA ILE A 117 -8.65 9.08 6.07
C ILE A 117 -10.16 8.78 5.98
N PHE A 118 -10.55 7.58 5.57
CA PHE A 118 -11.95 7.17 5.45
C PHE A 118 -12.69 7.21 6.78
N ASN A 119 -12.06 6.78 7.86
CA ASN A 119 -12.67 6.77 9.20
C ASN A 119 -13.09 8.18 9.65
N ASN A 120 -12.37 9.23 9.24
CA ASN A 120 -12.75 10.61 9.54
C ASN A 120 -14.11 10.99 8.91
N TYR A 121 -14.45 10.43 7.73
CA TYR A 121 -15.75 10.67 7.09
C TYR A 121 -16.90 9.93 7.77
N THR A 122 -16.61 8.82 8.44
CA THR A 122 -17.62 8.01 9.14
C THR A 122 -17.89 8.51 10.55
N GLU A 123 -16.90 9.08 11.24
CA GLU A 123 -17.04 9.61 12.60
C GLU A 123 -17.82 10.93 12.68
N PHE A 124 -17.71 11.79 11.67
CA PHE A 124 -18.40 13.09 11.61
C PHE A 124 -19.76 13.04 10.90
N GLY A 125 -20.21 11.87 10.49
CA GLY A 125 -21.42 11.68 9.68
C GLY A 125 -22.63 11.09 10.42
N GLN A 126 -22.61 11.05 11.77
CA GLN A 126 -23.76 10.66 12.60
C GLN A 126 -24.51 11.86 13.12
#